data_8cfd195d8bfc8d2bafbf15ba5d1273fd
#
_entry.id   8cfd195d8bfc8d2bafbf15ba5d1273fd
#
_cell.length_a   1.000
_cell.length_b   1.000
_cell.length_c   1.000
_cell.angle_alpha   90.00
_cell.angle_beta   90.00
_cell.angle_gamma   90.00
#
_symmetry.space_group_name_H-M   'P 1'
#
loop_
_entity.id
_entity.type
_entity.pdbx_description
1 polymer ?
#
loop_
_entity_poly.entity_id
_entity_poly.type
_entity_poly.pdbx_seq_one_letter_code
_entity_poly.pdbx_strand_id
1 'polypeptide(L)'
;KRMAAHGGGAIVNISSMVGQRPNHGHAYYSAKAAVNMLTEGMAGEWGRSGVRVNAVSPGFVAVPRMVANIREGKRYAISPAEMSALGRLVEPVEVAESIAFLLSDRASAITGANLAVDAGVLATNGWLVHGGVPPARPRQP
;
A
#
# COMPACT_ATOMS: atom_id res chain seq x y z
N LYS A 1 9.12 -2.54 -24.38
CA LYS A 1 9.11 -2.35 -25.84
C LYS A 1 7.68 -2.30 -26.42
N ARG A 2 6.79 -3.28 -26.12
CA ARG A 2 5.41 -3.29 -26.69
C ARG A 2 4.62 -2.03 -26.34
N MET A 3 4.57 -1.61 -25.07
CA MET A 3 3.83 -0.40 -24.64
C MET A 3 4.35 0.84 -25.36
N ALA A 4 5.68 1.06 -25.37
CA ALA A 4 6.29 2.19 -26.04
C ALA A 4 5.97 2.24 -27.55
N ALA A 5 5.96 1.07 -28.22
CA ALA A 5 5.62 0.99 -29.65
C ALA A 5 4.12 1.27 -29.95
N HIS A 6 3.25 1.23 -28.94
CA HIS A 6 1.82 1.50 -29.07
C HIS A 6 1.39 2.82 -28.40
N GLY A 7 2.33 3.75 -28.21
CA GLY A 7 2.01 5.09 -27.68
C GLY A 7 2.04 5.21 -26.17
N GLY A 8 2.46 4.18 -25.43
CA GLY A 8 2.58 4.21 -23.98
C GLY A 8 1.76 3.16 -23.26
N GLY A 9 1.57 3.37 -21.96
CA GLY A 9 0.80 2.47 -21.09
C GLY A 9 1.01 2.74 -19.62
N ALA A 10 0.38 1.92 -18.77
CA ALA A 10 0.55 2.02 -17.33
C ALA A 10 0.83 0.64 -16.71
N ILE A 11 1.72 0.63 -15.74
CA ILE A 11 2.06 -0.55 -14.94
C ILE A 11 1.84 -0.20 -13.47
N VAL A 12 1.23 -1.10 -12.72
CA VAL A 12 1.12 -0.98 -11.26
C VAL A 12 1.71 -2.24 -10.62
N ASN A 13 2.77 -2.05 -9.88
CA ASN A 13 3.40 -3.09 -9.08
C ASN A 13 2.72 -3.20 -7.72
N ILE A 14 2.58 -4.42 -7.21
CA ILE A 14 2.02 -4.65 -5.87
C ILE A 14 3.18 -4.82 -4.89
N SER A 15 3.40 -3.77 -4.11
CA SER A 15 4.35 -3.79 -3.00
C SER A 15 3.65 -4.16 -1.67
N SER A 16 4.02 -3.52 -0.59
CA SER A 16 3.42 -3.64 0.73
C SER A 16 3.87 -2.46 1.59
N MET A 17 3.10 -2.10 2.61
CA MET A 17 3.53 -1.14 3.64
C MET A 17 4.88 -1.52 4.27
N VAL A 18 5.18 -2.82 4.39
CA VAL A 18 6.46 -3.29 4.94
C VAL A 18 7.65 -3.09 4.00
N GLY A 19 7.43 -2.79 2.73
CA GLY A 19 8.47 -2.32 1.81
C GLY A 19 8.87 -0.86 2.05
N GLN A 20 8.10 -0.12 2.86
CA GLN A 20 8.38 1.26 3.27
C GLN A 20 8.89 1.34 4.71
N ARG A 21 8.45 0.45 5.58
CA ARG A 21 8.87 0.33 6.98
C ARG A 21 9.03 -1.14 7.34
N PRO A 22 10.21 -1.57 7.77
CA PRO A 22 10.48 -2.99 8.05
C PRO A 22 9.67 -3.48 9.27
N ASN A 23 9.40 -4.78 9.25
CA ASN A 23 8.84 -5.53 10.38
C ASN A 23 9.61 -6.85 10.57
N HIS A 24 9.02 -7.83 11.24
CA HIS A 24 9.56 -9.19 11.25
C HIS A 24 9.45 -9.85 9.86
N GLY A 25 10.41 -10.65 9.46
CA GLY A 25 10.38 -11.35 8.16
C GLY A 25 11.18 -10.62 7.08
N HIS A 26 12.48 -10.49 7.34
CA HIS A 26 13.46 -9.80 6.50
C HIS A 26 13.40 -10.14 5.01
N ALA A 27 13.12 -11.37 4.62
CA ALA A 27 13.00 -11.75 3.21
C ALA A 27 11.82 -11.04 2.53
N TYR A 28 10.67 -10.90 3.22
CA TYR A 28 9.48 -10.30 2.64
C TYR A 28 9.60 -8.78 2.49
N TYR A 29 9.99 -8.06 3.55
CA TYR A 29 10.10 -6.60 3.45
C TYR A 29 11.24 -6.18 2.50
N SER A 30 12.35 -6.92 2.47
CA SER A 30 13.44 -6.65 1.53
C SER A 30 13.00 -6.83 0.08
N ALA A 31 12.25 -7.90 -0.23
CA ALA A 31 11.67 -8.10 -1.55
C ALA A 31 10.69 -6.97 -1.93
N LYS A 32 9.86 -6.52 -0.98
CA LYS A 32 8.89 -5.43 -1.25
C LYS A 32 9.57 -4.05 -1.36
N ALA A 33 10.65 -3.81 -0.64
CA ALA A 33 11.48 -2.62 -0.83
C ALA A 33 12.16 -2.62 -2.22
N ALA A 34 12.61 -3.79 -2.69
CA ALA A 34 13.14 -3.94 -4.05
C ALA A 34 12.09 -3.62 -5.12
N VAL A 35 10.82 -4.01 -4.91
CA VAL A 35 9.71 -3.65 -5.81
C VAL A 35 9.51 -2.14 -5.86
N ASN A 36 9.63 -1.42 -4.75
CA ASN A 36 9.52 0.04 -4.71
C ASN A 36 10.64 0.69 -5.54
N MET A 37 11.88 0.30 -5.29
CA MET A 37 13.03 0.83 -6.03
C MET A 37 12.98 0.49 -7.52
N LEU A 38 12.57 -0.73 -7.87
CA LEU A 38 12.35 -1.13 -9.26
C LEU A 38 11.26 -0.27 -9.94
N THR A 39 10.20 0.06 -9.23
CA THR A 39 9.11 0.92 -9.72
C THR A 39 9.64 2.31 -10.10
N GLU A 40 10.42 2.93 -9.22
CA GLU A 40 11.04 4.24 -9.47
C GLU A 40 12.00 4.20 -10.65
N GLY A 41 12.88 3.19 -10.72
CA GLY A 41 13.82 3.00 -11.81
C GLY A 41 13.10 2.85 -13.16
N MET A 42 12.12 1.97 -13.25
CA MET A 42 11.34 1.77 -14.48
C MET A 42 10.55 3.01 -14.88
N ALA A 43 10.02 3.77 -13.91
CA ALA A 43 9.33 5.03 -14.19
C ALA A 43 10.26 6.06 -14.83
N GLY A 44 11.47 6.18 -14.32
CA GLY A 44 12.50 7.07 -14.88
C GLY A 44 12.95 6.64 -16.29
N GLU A 45 13.24 5.36 -16.48
CA GLU A 45 13.70 4.83 -17.77
C GLU A 45 12.66 4.91 -18.88
N TRP A 46 11.37 4.67 -18.55
CA TRP A 46 10.33 4.48 -19.57
C TRP A 46 9.36 5.65 -19.71
N GLY A 47 9.45 6.65 -18.83
CA GLY A 47 8.53 7.78 -18.80
C GLY A 47 8.47 8.54 -20.12
N ARG A 48 9.63 8.83 -20.75
CA ARG A 48 9.68 9.50 -22.05
C ARG A 48 9.13 8.66 -23.21
N SER A 49 8.98 7.36 -23.01
CA SER A 49 8.31 6.45 -23.96
C SER A 49 6.81 6.34 -23.71
N GLY A 50 6.21 7.22 -22.88
CA GLY A 50 4.80 7.24 -22.56
C GLY A 50 4.35 6.16 -21.57
N VAL A 51 5.28 5.46 -20.91
CA VAL A 51 4.94 4.39 -19.97
C VAL A 51 5.04 4.92 -18.53
N ARG A 52 3.91 4.88 -17.81
CA ARG A 52 3.86 5.19 -16.38
C ARG A 52 4.04 3.91 -15.56
N VAL A 53 4.82 3.97 -14.50
CA VAL A 53 5.04 2.85 -13.59
C VAL A 53 4.86 3.33 -12.17
N ASN A 54 3.92 2.73 -11.44
CA ASN A 54 3.64 3.06 -10.04
C ASN A 54 3.59 1.80 -9.19
N ALA A 55 3.60 1.95 -7.88
CA ALA A 55 3.36 0.86 -6.94
C ALA A 55 2.16 1.18 -6.05
N VAL A 56 1.45 0.14 -5.64
CA VAL A 56 0.49 0.18 -4.53
C VAL A 56 1.09 -0.64 -3.39
N SER A 57 1.07 -0.07 -2.19
CA SER A 57 1.53 -0.69 -0.95
C SER A 57 0.35 -0.94 -0.01
N PRO A 58 -0.33 -2.10 -0.11
CA PRO A 58 -1.41 -2.43 0.81
C PRO A 58 -0.92 -2.59 2.25
N GLY A 59 -1.78 -2.25 3.20
CA GLY A 59 -1.63 -2.57 4.61
C GLY A 59 -2.19 -3.94 4.98
N PHE A 60 -2.92 -3.99 6.08
CA PHE A 60 -3.63 -5.20 6.51
C PHE A 60 -4.96 -5.30 5.77
N VAL A 61 -5.01 -6.17 4.75
CA VAL A 61 -6.19 -6.35 3.90
C VAL A 61 -7.10 -7.44 4.48
N ALA A 62 -8.42 -7.19 4.51
CA ALA A 62 -9.45 -8.06 5.05
C ALA A 62 -9.73 -9.30 4.18
N VAL A 63 -8.67 -10.03 3.82
CA VAL A 63 -8.82 -11.32 3.16
C VAL A 63 -9.21 -12.42 4.16
N PRO A 64 -9.91 -13.50 3.76
CA PRO A 64 -10.40 -14.53 4.67
C PRO A 64 -9.37 -15.06 5.66
N ARG A 65 -8.16 -15.32 5.19
CA ARG A 65 -7.05 -15.78 6.04
C ARG A 65 -6.63 -14.75 7.10
N MET A 66 -6.64 -13.46 6.75
CA MET A 66 -6.30 -12.38 7.68
C MET A 66 -7.36 -12.30 8.79
N VAL A 67 -8.64 -12.26 8.39
CA VAL A 67 -9.78 -12.20 9.31
C VAL A 67 -9.79 -13.41 10.26
N ALA A 68 -9.53 -14.61 9.72
CA ALA A 68 -9.44 -15.83 10.55
C ALA A 68 -8.31 -15.74 11.58
N ASN A 69 -7.10 -15.32 11.17
CA ASN A 69 -5.97 -15.18 12.08
C ASN A 69 -6.21 -14.17 13.21
N ILE A 70 -6.90 -13.06 12.91
CA ILE A 70 -7.25 -12.05 13.92
C ILE A 70 -8.28 -12.62 14.91
N ARG A 71 -9.34 -13.25 14.38
CA ARG A 71 -10.40 -13.86 15.23
C ARG A 71 -9.86 -14.94 16.17
N GLU A 72 -8.88 -15.71 15.69
CA GLU A 72 -8.26 -16.79 16.45
C GLU A 72 -7.12 -16.34 17.37
N GLY A 73 -6.75 -15.05 17.35
CA GLY A 73 -5.66 -14.49 18.17
C GLY A 73 -4.28 -15.08 17.86
N LYS A 74 -4.11 -15.70 16.69
CA LYS A 74 -2.92 -16.53 16.42
C LYS A 74 -1.69 -15.78 15.94
N ARG A 75 -1.80 -14.58 15.43
CA ARG A 75 -0.69 -13.93 14.71
C ARG A 75 -0.34 -12.53 15.21
N TYR A 76 -1.26 -11.86 15.83
CA TYR A 76 -1.12 -10.46 16.20
C TYR A 76 -1.38 -10.27 17.69
N ALA A 77 -0.39 -9.73 18.41
CA ALA A 77 -0.55 -9.37 19.83
C ALA A 77 -1.50 -8.19 20.02
N ILE A 78 -1.60 -7.34 19.00
CA ILE A 78 -2.51 -6.18 18.93
C ILE A 78 -3.27 -6.30 17.63
N SER A 79 -4.55 -6.01 17.64
CA SER A 79 -5.37 -6.03 16.42
C SER A 79 -4.78 -5.09 15.35
N PRO A 80 -4.58 -5.55 14.11
CA PRO A 80 -4.18 -4.68 13.02
C PRO A 80 -5.10 -3.47 12.81
N ALA A 81 -6.38 -3.58 13.16
CA ALA A 81 -7.32 -2.46 13.13
C ALA A 81 -6.93 -1.36 14.12
N GLU A 82 -6.49 -1.73 15.33
CA GLU A 82 -6.05 -0.78 16.36
C GLU A 82 -4.75 -0.05 15.98
N MET A 83 -3.96 -0.64 15.09
CA MET A 83 -2.74 -0.03 14.57
C MET A 83 -3.00 0.98 13.45
N SER A 84 -4.20 0.99 12.86
CA SER A 84 -4.53 1.85 11.74
C SER A 84 -5.20 3.16 12.20
N ALA A 85 -4.92 4.27 11.52
CA ALA A 85 -5.56 5.55 11.82
C ALA A 85 -7.07 5.53 11.61
N LEU A 86 -7.56 4.72 10.66
CA LEU A 86 -8.99 4.56 10.38
C LEU A 86 -9.69 3.54 11.27
N GLY A 87 -8.99 2.84 12.18
CA GLY A 87 -9.54 1.88 13.12
C GLY A 87 -10.08 0.60 12.47
N ARG A 88 -9.65 0.24 11.27
CA ARG A 88 -10.14 -0.91 10.52
C ARG A 88 -9.08 -1.51 9.59
N LEU A 89 -9.38 -2.69 9.06
CA LEU A 89 -8.62 -3.27 7.95
C LEU A 89 -8.96 -2.56 6.65
N VAL A 90 -8.10 -2.74 5.66
CA VAL A 90 -8.33 -2.34 4.27
C VAL A 90 -9.20 -3.39 3.59
N GLU A 91 -10.25 -2.97 2.89
CA GLU A 91 -11.04 -3.89 2.08
C GLU A 91 -10.32 -4.20 0.74
N PRO A 92 -10.42 -5.42 0.21
CA PRO A 92 -9.78 -5.77 -1.06
C PRO A 92 -10.18 -4.84 -2.22
N VAL A 93 -11.42 -4.36 -2.22
CA VAL A 93 -11.93 -3.42 -3.24
C VAL A 93 -11.21 -2.07 -3.18
N GLU A 94 -10.81 -1.58 -2.01
CA GLU A 94 -10.10 -0.31 -1.88
C GLU A 94 -8.70 -0.38 -2.52
N VAL A 95 -8.05 -1.54 -2.43
CA VAL A 95 -6.79 -1.79 -3.14
C VAL A 95 -7.04 -1.84 -4.65
N ALA A 96 -8.08 -2.54 -5.09
CA ALA A 96 -8.42 -2.68 -6.49
C ALA A 96 -8.75 -1.32 -7.15
N GLU A 97 -9.54 -0.47 -6.48
CA GLU A 97 -9.88 0.88 -6.95
C GLU A 97 -8.62 1.77 -7.08
N SER A 98 -7.70 1.66 -6.13
CA SER A 98 -6.44 2.39 -6.18
C SER A 98 -5.57 1.97 -7.38
N ILE A 99 -5.54 0.67 -7.67
CA ILE A 99 -4.86 0.12 -8.85
C ILE A 99 -5.54 0.61 -10.14
N ALA A 100 -6.87 0.52 -10.22
CA ALA A 100 -7.64 0.96 -11.36
C ALA A 100 -7.42 2.46 -11.65
N PHE A 101 -7.40 3.30 -10.60
CA PHE A 101 -7.08 4.72 -10.72
C PHE A 101 -5.68 4.93 -11.32
N LEU A 102 -4.64 4.27 -10.78
CA LEU A 102 -3.26 4.43 -11.28
C LEU A 102 -3.07 3.90 -12.69
N LEU A 103 -3.85 2.92 -13.13
CA LEU A 103 -3.83 2.40 -14.50
C LEU A 103 -4.57 3.33 -15.49
N SER A 104 -5.50 4.15 -15.01
CA SER A 104 -6.33 5.01 -15.87
C SER A 104 -5.63 6.29 -16.29
N ASP A 105 -6.18 7.00 -17.30
CA ASP A 105 -5.71 8.30 -17.77
C ASP A 105 -5.89 9.41 -16.72
N ARG A 106 -6.73 9.20 -15.70
CA ARG A 106 -6.88 10.13 -14.56
C ARG A 106 -5.59 10.27 -13.76
N ALA A 107 -4.68 9.30 -13.85
CA ALA A 107 -3.35 9.30 -13.24
C ALA A 107 -2.25 9.66 -14.23
N SER A 108 -2.54 10.42 -15.30
CA SER A 108 -1.63 10.72 -16.40
C SER A 108 -0.33 11.41 -15.97
N ALA A 109 -0.34 12.18 -14.89
CA ALA A 109 0.83 12.84 -14.33
C ALA A 109 1.51 12.07 -13.18
N ILE A 110 1.05 10.85 -12.89
CA ILE A 110 1.57 10.04 -11.77
C ILE A 110 2.43 8.91 -12.32
N THR A 111 3.72 8.96 -12.03
CA THR A 111 4.69 7.89 -12.35
C THR A 111 5.80 7.88 -11.29
N GLY A 112 6.34 6.73 -10.94
CA GLY A 112 7.32 6.54 -9.88
C GLY A 112 6.75 6.60 -8.47
N ALA A 113 5.45 6.76 -8.32
CA ALA A 113 4.80 6.86 -7.01
C ALA A 113 4.62 5.47 -6.36
N ASN A 114 4.73 5.45 -5.02
CA ASN A 114 4.33 4.32 -4.19
C ASN A 114 3.16 4.74 -3.31
N LEU A 115 1.95 4.34 -3.68
CA LEU A 115 0.72 4.69 -3.00
C LEU A 115 0.44 3.71 -1.87
N ALA A 116 0.50 4.18 -0.62
CA ALA A 116 0.06 3.40 0.52
C ALA A 116 -1.47 3.32 0.56
N VAL A 117 -2.00 2.09 0.64
CA VAL A 117 -3.43 1.79 0.85
C VAL A 117 -3.52 0.94 2.10
N ASP A 118 -3.35 1.55 3.25
CA ASP A 118 -3.05 0.88 4.51
C ASP A 118 -3.92 1.34 5.70
N ALA A 119 -4.98 2.08 5.42
CA ALA A 119 -5.84 2.68 6.44
C ALA A 119 -5.06 3.54 7.47
N GLY A 120 -3.89 4.06 7.06
CA GLY A 120 -3.05 4.92 7.88
C GLY A 120 -2.11 4.21 8.85
N VAL A 121 -1.83 2.92 8.66
CA VAL A 121 -0.88 2.18 9.51
C VAL A 121 0.52 2.79 9.47
N LEU A 122 1.00 3.19 8.29
CA LEU A 122 2.31 3.86 8.17
C LEU A 122 2.34 5.22 8.87
N ALA A 123 1.25 5.96 8.84
CA ALA A 123 1.14 7.27 9.48
C ALA A 123 1.18 7.16 11.02
N THR A 124 0.68 6.05 11.58
CA THR A 124 0.63 5.79 13.02
C THR A 124 1.77 4.88 13.51
N ASN A 125 2.74 4.60 12.64
CA ASN A 125 3.87 3.75 12.99
C ASN A 125 4.65 4.33 14.18
N GLY A 126 4.80 3.54 15.25
CA GLY A 126 5.44 3.96 16.49
C GLY A 126 4.53 4.63 17.53
N TRP A 127 3.27 4.95 17.20
CA TRP A 127 2.36 5.60 18.17
C TRP A 127 1.97 4.70 19.34
N LEU A 128 2.08 3.38 19.21
CA LEU A 128 1.76 2.44 20.28
C LEU A 128 2.53 2.72 21.59
N VAL A 129 3.78 3.19 21.50
CA VAL A 129 4.57 3.57 22.69
C VAL A 129 4.05 4.84 23.37
N HIS A 130 3.18 5.58 22.71
CA HIS A 130 2.55 6.81 23.23
C HIS A 130 1.04 6.62 23.50
N GLY A 131 0.57 5.38 23.63
CA GLY A 131 -0.84 5.07 23.92
C GLY A 131 -1.67 4.72 22.68
N GLY A 132 -1.06 4.66 21.49
CA GLY A 132 -1.74 4.24 20.27
C GLY A 132 -2.50 5.36 19.55
N VAL A 133 -3.40 4.96 18.67
CA VAL A 133 -4.27 5.88 17.93
C VAL A 133 -5.36 6.40 18.87
N PRO A 134 -5.54 7.72 19.01
CA PRO A 134 -6.56 8.27 19.89
C PRO A 134 -7.98 7.91 19.41
N PRO A 135 -8.96 7.82 20.32
CA PRO A 135 -10.34 7.56 19.96
C PRO A 135 -10.91 8.66 19.07
N ALA A 136 -11.93 8.31 18.27
CA ALA A 136 -12.62 9.28 17.43
C ALA A 136 -13.17 10.45 18.27
N ARG A 137 -12.99 11.66 17.81
CA ARG A 137 -13.64 12.83 18.43
C ARG A 137 -15.15 12.74 18.21
N PRO A 138 -15.98 13.02 19.23
CA PRO A 138 -17.42 13.08 19.03
C PRO A 138 -17.75 14.15 17.97
N ARG A 139 -18.71 13.82 17.10
CA ARG A 139 -19.23 14.82 16.16
C ARG A 139 -19.91 15.89 17.01
N GLN A 140 -19.51 17.13 16.83
CA GLN A 140 -20.27 18.25 17.36
C GLN A 140 -21.58 18.35 16.57
N PRO A 141 -22.74 18.59 17.23
CA PRO A 141 -24.02 18.73 16.57
C PRO A 141 -24.05 19.91 15.61
#